data_15ad74d23846f5fbeb5efff2905ecb2f
#
_entry.id   15ad74d23846f5fbeb5efff2905ecb2f
#
_cell.length_a   1.000
_cell.length_b   1.000
_cell.length_c   1.000
_cell.angle_alpha   90.00
_cell.angle_beta   90.00
_cell.angle_gamma   90.00
#
_symmetry.space_group_name_H-M   'P 1'
#
loop_
_entity.id
_entity.type
_entity.pdbx_description
1 polymer ?
#
loop_
_entity_poly.entity_id
_entity_poly.type
_entity_poly.pdbx_seq_one_letter_code
_entity_poly.pdbx_strand_id
1 'polypeptide(L)'
;MLDTVWVVDPIDGTANYSAGNPMAGILVALIHEGAPVAAVSDFPLLGRRLVTCDGSPLRSVGGPATGFGGGEEAMGFDEARGHVGCSSHLPTDIFHELRETGLRPRMTGSVGLDNAFVAQGVFDGAINFSPHPWDNAAGALQIQAAGGVVTDPEGNPWTAQSRGMVAGTPQVHATIVDILSRHTGSFHR
;
A
#
# COMPACT_ATOMS: atom_id res chain seq x y z
N MET A 1 0.47 23.29 14.15
CA MET A 1 0.77 22.08 13.35
C MET A 1 1.41 22.57 12.07
N LEU A 2 2.48 21.94 11.58
CA LEU A 2 3.07 22.37 10.31
C LEU A 2 2.09 22.01 9.20
N ASP A 3 1.67 22.97 8.38
CA ASP A 3 0.74 22.73 7.27
C ASP A 3 1.37 21.85 6.18
N THR A 4 2.70 21.81 6.12
CA THR A 4 3.47 21.04 5.17
C THR A 4 4.68 20.39 5.85
N VAL A 5 4.85 19.07 5.68
CA VAL A 5 5.93 18.30 6.32
C VAL A 5 6.42 17.17 5.42
N TRP A 6 7.74 16.98 5.38
CA TRP A 6 8.33 15.76 4.83
C TRP A 6 8.27 14.65 5.87
N VAL A 7 7.81 13.47 5.46
CA VAL A 7 7.90 12.23 6.23
C VAL A 7 8.81 11.26 5.48
N VAL A 8 9.68 10.58 6.23
CA VAL A 8 10.69 9.69 5.67
C VAL A 8 10.74 8.42 6.51
N ASP A 9 10.60 7.27 5.86
CA ASP A 9 11.09 5.99 6.40
C ASP A 9 12.42 5.68 5.73
N PRO A 10 13.55 5.80 6.44
CA PRO A 10 14.86 5.58 5.84
C PRO A 10 15.15 4.09 5.55
N ILE A 11 14.49 3.17 6.23
CA ILE A 11 14.62 1.72 6.01
C ILE A 11 13.28 1.04 6.33
N ASP A 12 12.31 1.13 5.41
CA ASP A 12 11.12 0.30 5.45
C ASP A 12 11.50 -1.17 5.26
N GLY A 13 10.92 -2.07 6.05
CA GLY A 13 11.33 -3.47 6.08
C GLY A 13 12.66 -3.70 6.81
N THR A 14 12.89 -3.03 7.94
CA THR A 14 14.13 -3.11 8.73
C THR A 14 14.55 -4.55 9.07
N ALA A 15 13.60 -5.43 9.40
CA ALA A 15 13.87 -6.84 9.69
C ALA A 15 14.42 -7.57 8.44
N ASN A 16 13.85 -7.30 7.27
CA ASN A 16 14.34 -7.82 6.00
C ASN A 16 15.77 -7.35 5.74
N TYR A 17 16.01 -6.04 5.85
CA TYR A 17 17.32 -5.44 5.62
C TYR A 17 18.38 -6.06 6.54
N SER A 18 18.09 -6.19 7.83
CA SER A 18 19.00 -6.79 8.82
C SER A 18 19.31 -8.27 8.54
N ALA A 19 18.38 -8.98 7.92
CA ALA A 19 18.56 -10.39 7.53
C ALA A 19 19.21 -10.56 6.15
N GLY A 20 19.55 -9.48 5.43
CA GLY A 20 20.06 -9.54 4.06
C GLY A 20 18.98 -9.87 3.02
N ASN A 21 17.70 -9.78 3.38
CA ASN A 21 16.60 -9.95 2.44
C ASN A 21 16.41 -8.65 1.64
N PRO A 22 16.35 -8.69 0.29
CA PRO A 22 16.28 -7.50 -0.55
C PRO A 22 14.94 -6.73 -0.47
N MET A 23 13.93 -7.25 0.21
CA MET A 23 12.61 -6.63 0.34
C MET A 23 12.63 -5.52 1.40
N ALA A 24 13.42 -4.48 1.14
CA ALA A 24 13.53 -3.28 1.97
C ALA A 24 13.68 -2.05 1.07
N GLY A 25 13.25 -0.89 1.55
CA GLY A 25 13.25 0.32 0.76
C GLY A 25 13.32 1.60 1.58
N ILE A 26 13.30 2.72 0.86
CA ILE A 26 13.27 4.08 1.40
C ILE A 26 11.97 4.71 0.94
N LEU A 27 11.19 5.24 1.88
CA LEU A 27 9.92 5.90 1.59
C LEU A 27 10.03 7.38 1.95
N VAL A 28 9.63 8.24 1.03
CA VAL A 28 9.61 9.70 1.23
C VAL A 28 8.28 10.24 0.74
N ALA A 29 7.60 11.03 1.56
CA ALA A 29 6.41 11.76 1.14
C ALA A 29 6.39 13.18 1.69
N LEU A 30 5.83 14.10 0.89
CA LEU A 30 5.47 15.44 1.33
C LEU A 30 3.98 15.43 1.66
N ILE A 31 3.65 15.75 2.91
CA ILE A 31 2.27 15.89 3.38
C ILE A 31 1.95 17.38 3.46
N HIS A 32 0.83 17.77 2.88
CA HIS A 32 0.25 19.10 2.97
C HIS A 32 -1.20 18.99 3.45
N GLU A 33 -1.55 19.73 4.50
CA GLU A 33 -2.89 19.72 5.11
C GLU A 33 -3.41 18.28 5.41
N GLY A 34 -2.52 17.40 5.84
CA GLY A 34 -2.85 16.00 6.20
C GLY A 34 -2.91 15.01 5.04
N ALA A 35 -2.78 15.46 3.79
CA ALA A 35 -2.78 14.63 2.59
C ALA A 35 -1.38 14.57 1.94
N PRO A 36 -0.95 13.42 1.38
CA PRO A 36 0.31 13.34 0.66
C PRO A 36 0.17 14.00 -0.73
N VAL A 37 1.14 14.88 -1.07
CA VAL A 37 1.15 15.64 -2.32
C VAL A 37 2.37 15.35 -3.22
N ALA A 38 3.40 14.69 -2.68
CA ALA A 38 4.51 14.16 -3.46
C ALA A 38 5.05 12.89 -2.78
N ALA A 39 5.51 11.92 -3.56
CA ALA A 39 5.98 10.65 -3.02
C ALA A 39 7.07 10.01 -3.86
N VAL A 40 8.02 9.42 -3.17
CA VAL A 40 9.05 8.52 -3.72
C VAL A 40 9.11 7.27 -2.87
N SER A 41 9.07 6.11 -3.51
CA SER A 41 9.43 4.82 -2.91
C SER A 41 10.58 4.23 -3.72
N ASP A 42 11.70 3.96 -3.07
CA ASP A 42 12.89 3.39 -3.71
C ASP A 42 13.29 2.08 -3.05
N PHE A 43 13.35 1.01 -3.83
CA PHE A 43 13.76 -0.33 -3.41
C PHE A 43 15.04 -0.70 -4.17
N PRO A 44 16.20 -0.18 -3.75
CA PRO A 44 17.44 -0.25 -4.53
C PRO A 44 17.92 -1.67 -4.75
N LEU A 45 17.72 -2.57 -3.79
CA LEU A 45 18.10 -3.98 -3.90
C LEU A 45 17.21 -4.78 -4.87
N LEU A 46 16.05 -4.24 -5.22
CA LEU A 46 15.13 -4.80 -6.22
C LEU A 46 15.17 -4.05 -7.55
N GLY A 47 15.95 -2.96 -7.64
CA GLY A 47 16.01 -2.09 -8.82
C GLY A 47 14.64 -1.43 -9.14
N ARG A 48 13.83 -1.13 -8.13
CA ARG A 48 12.50 -0.55 -8.29
C ARG A 48 12.43 0.84 -7.66
N ARG A 49 11.82 1.78 -8.40
CA ARG A 49 11.53 3.12 -7.89
C ARG A 49 10.18 3.60 -8.42
N LEU A 50 9.38 4.17 -7.54
CA LEU A 50 8.10 4.79 -7.86
C LEU A 50 8.15 6.26 -7.46
N VAL A 51 7.67 7.13 -8.34
CA VAL A 51 7.63 8.59 -8.11
C VAL A 51 6.30 9.14 -8.59
N THR A 52 5.67 9.98 -7.80
CA THR A 52 4.48 10.73 -8.21
C THR A 52 4.36 12.04 -7.42
N CYS A 53 3.56 12.96 -7.94
CA CYS A 53 3.03 14.09 -7.19
C CYS A 53 1.55 14.25 -7.51
N ASP A 54 0.86 15.01 -6.66
CA ASP A 54 -0.58 15.23 -6.81
C ASP A 54 -0.94 15.73 -8.23
N GLY A 55 -2.00 15.19 -8.80
CA GLY A 55 -2.42 15.46 -10.18
C GLY A 55 -1.51 14.90 -11.28
N SER A 56 -0.45 14.16 -10.95
CA SER A 56 0.48 13.57 -11.93
C SER A 56 0.36 12.05 -11.98
N PRO A 57 0.59 11.44 -13.17
CA PRO A 57 0.59 9.99 -13.27
C PRO A 57 1.77 9.39 -12.49
N LEU A 58 1.57 8.17 -12.01
CA LEU A 58 2.65 7.38 -11.42
C LEU A 58 3.75 7.09 -12.44
N ARG A 59 5.00 7.35 -12.06
CA ARG A 59 6.19 6.95 -12.80
C ARG A 59 6.88 5.81 -12.07
N SER A 60 7.16 4.73 -12.79
CA SER A 60 7.82 3.54 -12.25
C SER A 60 9.08 3.21 -13.05
N VAL A 61 10.15 2.84 -12.33
CA VAL A 61 11.38 2.26 -12.89
C VAL A 61 11.54 0.87 -12.28
N GLY A 62 11.81 -0.12 -13.12
CA GLY A 62 11.85 -1.51 -12.68
C GLY A 62 10.48 -2.08 -12.33
N GLY A 63 10.18 -3.28 -12.80
CA GLY A 63 8.85 -3.89 -12.68
C GLY A 63 7.86 -3.44 -13.76
N PRO A 64 6.64 -3.96 -13.74
CA PRO A 64 5.61 -3.59 -14.72
C PRO A 64 5.26 -2.10 -14.56
N ALA A 65 5.20 -1.40 -15.69
CA ALA A 65 4.86 0.03 -15.76
C ALA A 65 3.34 0.30 -15.67
N THR A 66 2.56 -0.70 -15.36
CA THR A 66 1.10 -0.68 -15.45
C THR A 66 0.47 -0.50 -14.07
N GLY A 67 0.01 0.71 -13.79
CA GLY A 67 -0.98 0.95 -12.73
C GLY A 67 -2.38 0.46 -13.15
N PHE A 68 -3.37 0.67 -12.30
CA PHE A 68 -4.78 0.24 -12.46
C PHE A 68 -5.51 0.91 -13.64
N GLY A 69 -4.95 1.15 -14.78
CA GLY A 69 -5.75 1.67 -15.88
C GLY A 69 -5.06 2.52 -16.93
N GLY A 70 -3.78 2.40 -17.10
CA GLY A 70 -3.09 3.28 -18.00
C GLY A 70 -2.18 2.60 -19.03
N GLY A 71 -2.72 2.11 -20.12
CA GLY A 71 -1.95 1.70 -21.28
C GLY A 71 -2.61 0.56 -22.04
N GLU A 72 -2.49 0.55 -23.36
CA GLU A 72 -3.07 -0.45 -24.26
C GLU A 72 -2.57 -1.90 -24.03
N GLU A 73 -1.70 -2.13 -23.04
CA GLU A 73 -1.22 -3.44 -22.57
C GLU A 73 -1.30 -3.59 -21.03
N ALA A 74 -2.17 -2.84 -20.35
CA ALA A 74 -2.52 -3.20 -18.99
C ALA A 74 -3.09 -4.63 -19.04
N MET A 75 -2.44 -5.60 -18.37
CA MET A 75 -3.03 -6.92 -18.18
C MET A 75 -4.39 -6.67 -17.53
N GLY A 76 -5.45 -6.92 -18.30
CA GLY A 76 -6.80 -6.64 -17.88
C GLY A 76 -7.07 -7.31 -16.53
N PHE A 77 -7.76 -6.61 -15.65
CA PHE A 77 -8.20 -7.13 -14.34
C PHE A 77 -9.26 -8.24 -14.45
N ASP A 78 -9.47 -8.82 -15.65
CA ASP A 78 -10.41 -9.90 -15.88
C ASP A 78 -10.06 -11.20 -15.12
N GLU A 79 -8.83 -11.29 -14.61
CA GLU A 79 -8.42 -12.33 -13.66
C GLU A 79 -7.69 -11.67 -12.49
N ALA A 80 -8.44 -11.08 -11.56
CA ALA A 80 -7.88 -10.66 -10.28
C ALA A 80 -7.12 -11.85 -9.67
N ARG A 81 -5.80 -11.71 -9.54
CA ARG A 81 -4.95 -12.78 -8.99
C ARG A 81 -5.26 -13.01 -7.51
N GLY A 82 -5.97 -12.05 -6.91
CA GLY A 82 -6.35 -12.02 -5.51
C GLY A 82 -5.17 -11.86 -4.56
N HIS A 83 -4.00 -11.42 -5.03
CA HIS A 83 -2.84 -11.23 -4.16
C HIS A 83 -3.02 -9.96 -3.31
N VAL A 84 -2.93 -10.12 -1.99
CA VAL A 84 -3.07 -9.04 -1.01
C VAL A 84 -1.85 -8.98 -0.12
N GLY A 85 -1.13 -7.87 -0.14
CA GLY A 85 -0.05 -7.57 0.79
C GLY A 85 -0.61 -7.40 2.20
N CYS A 86 0.00 -8.07 3.18
CA CYS A 86 -0.48 -8.06 4.55
C CYS A 86 0.65 -7.79 5.53
N SER A 87 0.37 -6.96 6.54
CA SER A 87 1.25 -6.82 7.70
C SER A 87 1.42 -8.16 8.42
N SER A 88 2.62 -8.42 8.94
CA SER A 88 2.90 -9.58 9.80
C SER A 88 2.08 -9.60 11.10
N HIS A 89 1.48 -8.47 11.46
CA HIS A 89 0.61 -8.31 12.64
C HIS A 89 -0.88 -8.44 12.29
N LEU A 90 -1.22 -8.93 11.08
CA LEU A 90 -2.61 -9.15 10.71
C LEU A 90 -3.23 -10.21 11.64
N PRO A 91 -4.37 -9.93 12.29
CA PRO A 91 -5.09 -10.93 13.10
C PRO A 91 -5.40 -12.20 12.32
N THR A 92 -5.28 -13.35 12.98
CA THR A 92 -5.39 -14.66 12.32
C THR A 92 -6.78 -14.92 11.77
N ASP A 93 -7.82 -14.43 12.43
CA ASP A 93 -9.22 -14.52 12.00
C ASP A 93 -9.43 -13.75 10.68
N ILE A 94 -8.93 -12.52 10.58
CA ILE A 94 -8.95 -11.72 9.34
C ILE A 94 -8.17 -12.44 8.23
N PHE A 95 -6.99 -12.98 8.56
CA PHE A 95 -6.19 -13.74 7.59
C PHE A 95 -6.96 -14.94 7.01
N HIS A 96 -7.67 -15.69 7.86
CA HIS A 96 -8.48 -16.82 7.42
C HIS A 96 -9.66 -16.36 6.56
N GLU A 97 -10.35 -15.31 6.97
CA GLU A 97 -11.51 -14.80 6.23
C GLU A 97 -11.12 -14.25 4.85
N LEU A 98 -9.98 -13.56 4.74
CA LEU A 98 -9.43 -13.18 3.42
C LEU A 98 -9.28 -14.40 2.51
N ARG A 99 -8.77 -15.51 3.02
CA ARG A 99 -8.60 -16.74 2.22
C ARG A 99 -9.93 -17.38 1.82
N GLU A 100 -10.93 -17.32 2.66
CA GLU A 100 -12.27 -17.84 2.37
C GLU A 100 -12.96 -17.09 1.22
N THR A 101 -12.63 -15.80 1.03
CA THR A 101 -13.10 -15.01 -0.12
C THR A 101 -12.33 -15.30 -1.42
N GLY A 102 -11.34 -16.19 -1.40
CA GLY A 102 -10.49 -16.51 -2.54
C GLY A 102 -9.26 -15.58 -2.66
N LEU A 103 -9.12 -14.59 -1.78
CA LEU A 103 -7.92 -13.75 -1.72
C LEU A 103 -6.71 -14.56 -1.23
N ARG A 104 -5.52 -14.13 -1.63
CA ARG A 104 -4.25 -14.81 -1.37
C ARG A 104 -3.30 -13.88 -0.62
N PRO A 105 -3.36 -13.85 0.73
CA PRO A 105 -2.48 -13.02 1.54
C PRO A 105 -0.99 -13.30 1.27
N ARG A 106 -0.19 -12.23 1.23
CA ARG A 106 1.26 -12.23 1.05
C ARG A 106 1.89 -11.34 2.12
N MET A 107 2.93 -11.80 2.75
CA MET A 107 3.67 -11.05 3.78
C MET A 107 5.09 -10.82 3.28
N THR A 108 5.35 -9.63 2.70
CA THR A 108 6.71 -9.27 2.26
C THR A 108 7.61 -8.85 3.43
N GLY A 109 7.00 -8.39 4.52
CA GLY A 109 7.71 -7.81 5.67
C GLY A 109 8.11 -6.34 5.46
N SER A 110 7.55 -5.68 4.44
CA SER A 110 7.77 -4.28 4.08
C SER A 110 6.44 -3.68 3.63
N VAL A 111 5.89 -2.76 4.41
CA VAL A 111 4.62 -2.08 4.09
C VAL A 111 4.75 -1.28 2.79
N GLY A 112 5.87 -0.57 2.63
CA GLY A 112 6.12 0.21 1.43
C GLY A 112 6.23 -0.65 0.18
N LEU A 113 6.82 -1.85 0.27
CA LEU A 113 6.90 -2.77 -0.86
C LEU A 113 5.53 -3.36 -1.21
N ASP A 114 4.72 -3.72 -0.21
CA ASP A 114 3.34 -4.18 -0.43
C ASP A 114 2.55 -3.10 -1.18
N ASN A 115 2.63 -1.84 -0.75
CA ASN A 115 1.99 -0.70 -1.38
C ASN A 115 2.53 -0.44 -2.80
N ALA A 116 3.84 -0.53 -3.00
CA ALA A 116 4.45 -0.39 -4.33
C ALA A 116 3.97 -1.49 -5.29
N PHE A 117 3.82 -2.73 -4.81
CA PHE A 117 3.28 -3.82 -5.61
C PHE A 117 1.81 -3.60 -5.97
N VAL A 118 1.02 -2.99 -5.09
CA VAL A 118 -0.35 -2.57 -5.43
C VAL A 118 -0.32 -1.48 -6.50
N ALA A 119 0.45 -0.43 -6.31
CA ALA A 119 0.57 0.67 -7.28
C ALA A 119 1.04 0.20 -8.67
N GLN A 120 1.84 -0.86 -8.73
CA GLN A 120 2.32 -1.48 -9.97
C GLN A 120 1.39 -2.57 -10.52
N GLY A 121 0.29 -2.90 -9.86
CA GLY A 121 -0.63 -3.98 -10.28
C GLY A 121 -0.04 -5.40 -10.10
N VAL A 122 1.00 -5.57 -9.30
CA VAL A 122 1.55 -6.88 -8.92
C VAL A 122 0.67 -7.55 -7.86
N PHE A 123 0.19 -6.75 -6.90
CA PHE A 123 -0.85 -7.13 -5.95
C PHE A 123 -2.16 -6.44 -6.30
N ASP A 124 -3.27 -7.07 -5.95
CA ASP A 124 -4.61 -6.52 -6.17
C ASP A 124 -5.07 -5.68 -4.98
N GLY A 125 -4.41 -5.81 -3.83
CA GLY A 125 -4.66 -5.03 -2.63
C GLY A 125 -3.57 -5.15 -1.60
N ALA A 126 -3.65 -4.31 -0.56
CA ALA A 126 -2.82 -4.36 0.64
C ALA A 126 -3.61 -3.92 1.87
N ILE A 127 -3.23 -4.46 3.02
CA ILE A 127 -3.78 -4.11 4.33
C ILE A 127 -2.66 -4.06 5.37
N ASN A 128 -2.62 -2.99 6.14
CA ASN A 128 -1.76 -2.88 7.31
C ASN A 128 -2.42 -2.02 8.40
N PHE A 129 -1.93 -2.14 9.63
CA PHE A 129 -2.38 -1.38 10.81
C PHE A 129 -1.28 -0.49 11.37
N SER A 130 -0.33 -0.07 10.53
CA SER A 130 0.70 0.86 10.98
C SER A 130 0.08 2.24 11.26
N PRO A 131 0.26 2.80 12.47
CA PRO A 131 -0.21 4.13 12.81
C PRO A 131 0.75 5.24 12.32
N HIS A 132 1.80 4.86 11.61
CA HIS A 132 2.86 5.77 11.22
C HIS A 132 2.66 6.29 9.80
N PRO A 133 2.59 7.62 9.61
CA PRO A 133 2.41 8.18 8.27
C PRO A 133 3.58 7.91 7.33
N TRP A 134 4.80 7.72 7.84
CA TRP A 134 5.96 7.42 6.99
C TRP A 134 5.90 6.03 6.34
N ASP A 135 5.16 5.08 6.89
CA ASP A 135 4.95 3.75 6.28
C ASP A 135 3.94 3.81 5.12
N ASN A 136 2.97 4.71 5.19
CA ASN A 136 1.78 4.67 4.34
C ASN A 136 1.68 5.83 3.34
N ALA A 137 2.17 7.04 3.67
CA ALA A 137 1.91 8.25 2.89
C ALA A 137 2.39 8.16 1.45
N ALA A 138 3.58 7.60 1.23
CA ALA A 138 4.11 7.43 -0.14
C ALA A 138 3.24 6.46 -0.94
N GLY A 139 2.93 5.30 -0.36
CA GLY A 139 2.09 4.28 -0.99
C GLY A 139 0.67 4.78 -1.27
N ALA A 140 0.08 5.54 -0.35
CA ALA A 140 -1.27 6.09 -0.53
C ALA A 140 -1.37 6.94 -1.79
N LEU A 141 -0.46 7.92 -1.96
CA LEU A 141 -0.45 8.76 -3.16
C LEU A 141 -0.15 7.97 -4.44
N GLN A 142 0.80 7.03 -4.38
CA GLN A 142 1.20 6.23 -5.53
C GLN A 142 0.08 5.32 -6.03
N ILE A 143 -0.65 4.70 -5.11
CA ILE A 143 -1.79 3.83 -5.44
C ILE A 143 -2.94 4.67 -6.03
N GLN A 144 -3.25 5.83 -5.44
CA GLN A 144 -4.25 6.75 -5.99
C GLN A 144 -3.87 7.24 -7.40
N ALA A 145 -2.60 7.62 -7.62
CA ALA A 145 -2.10 8.04 -8.93
C ALA A 145 -2.14 6.90 -9.97
N ALA A 146 -2.11 5.65 -9.52
CA ALA A 146 -2.29 4.46 -10.35
C ALA A 146 -3.77 4.09 -10.59
N GLY A 147 -4.73 4.83 -10.01
CA GLY A 147 -6.17 4.59 -10.14
C GLY A 147 -6.77 3.61 -9.13
N GLY A 148 -6.01 3.25 -8.08
CA GLY A 148 -6.49 2.41 -6.97
C GLY A 148 -7.27 3.20 -5.92
N VAL A 149 -7.98 2.47 -5.06
CA VAL A 149 -8.72 3.01 -3.91
C VAL A 149 -7.86 2.89 -2.65
N VAL A 150 -7.84 3.94 -1.83
CA VAL A 150 -7.07 3.99 -0.56
C VAL A 150 -7.95 4.58 0.54
N THR A 151 -8.07 3.85 1.65
CA THR A 151 -8.78 4.28 2.87
C THR A 151 -8.02 3.91 4.13
N ASP A 152 -8.50 4.40 5.27
CA ASP A 152 -8.17 3.79 6.55
C ASP A 152 -8.89 2.42 6.72
N PRO A 153 -8.60 1.65 7.77
CA PRO A 153 -9.27 0.35 8.00
C PRO A 153 -10.79 0.46 8.21
N GLU A 154 -11.30 1.61 8.58
CA GLU A 154 -12.72 1.91 8.78
C GLU A 154 -13.43 2.32 7.46
N GLY A 155 -12.68 2.46 6.36
CA GLY A 155 -13.21 2.83 5.06
C GLY A 155 -13.31 4.34 4.80
N ASN A 156 -12.80 5.19 5.70
CA ASN A 156 -12.71 6.64 5.48
C ASN A 156 -11.50 6.99 4.60
N PRO A 157 -11.49 8.14 3.91
CA PRO A 157 -10.31 8.59 3.18
C PRO A 157 -9.06 8.58 4.05
N TRP A 158 -7.97 8.02 3.54
CA TRP A 158 -6.72 7.95 4.29
C TRP A 158 -6.13 9.35 4.50
N THR A 159 -5.63 9.60 5.71
CA THR A 159 -4.92 10.82 6.10
C THR A 159 -3.68 10.47 6.92
N ALA A 160 -2.82 11.44 7.17
CA ALA A 160 -1.64 11.26 8.02
C ALA A 160 -1.96 10.89 9.49
N GLN A 161 -3.22 10.98 9.91
CA GLN A 161 -3.70 10.57 11.23
C GLN A 161 -4.31 9.17 11.24
N SER A 162 -4.48 8.54 10.09
CA SER A 162 -5.05 7.19 9.96
C SER A 162 -4.16 6.15 10.65
N ARG A 163 -4.77 5.18 11.27
CA ARG A 163 -4.08 4.10 12.03
C ARG A 163 -4.08 2.80 11.23
N GLY A 164 -3.50 2.85 10.04
CA GLY A 164 -3.48 1.78 9.09
C GLY A 164 -3.92 2.22 7.72
N MET A 165 -3.90 1.29 6.78
CA MET A 165 -4.32 1.54 5.41
C MET A 165 -4.88 0.27 4.78
N VAL A 166 -5.97 0.43 4.04
CA VAL A 166 -6.49 -0.55 3.08
C VAL A 166 -6.41 0.07 1.70
N ALA A 167 -5.81 -0.65 0.77
CA ALA A 167 -5.63 -0.18 -0.59
C ALA A 167 -5.82 -1.29 -1.61
N GLY A 168 -6.21 -0.96 -2.83
CA GLY A 168 -6.31 -1.93 -3.90
C GLY A 168 -7.21 -1.54 -5.05
N THR A 169 -7.53 -2.53 -5.88
CA THR A 169 -8.62 -2.41 -6.86
C THR A 169 -9.94 -2.15 -6.14
N PRO A 170 -10.91 -1.48 -6.76
CA PRO A 170 -12.20 -1.21 -6.11
C PRO A 170 -12.86 -2.46 -5.51
N GLN A 171 -12.80 -3.59 -6.22
CA GLN A 171 -13.40 -4.85 -5.77
C GLN A 171 -12.67 -5.45 -4.57
N VAL A 172 -11.33 -5.56 -4.62
CA VAL A 172 -10.54 -6.16 -3.54
C VAL A 172 -10.56 -5.25 -2.31
N HIS A 173 -10.47 -3.93 -2.50
CA HIS A 173 -10.61 -2.95 -1.43
C HIS A 173 -11.96 -3.11 -0.71
N ALA A 174 -13.07 -3.13 -1.44
CA ALA A 174 -14.40 -3.30 -0.86
C ALA A 174 -14.54 -4.62 -0.08
N THR A 175 -13.97 -5.71 -0.59
CA THR A 175 -13.95 -7.02 0.10
C THR A 175 -13.17 -6.93 1.42
N ILE A 176 -11.99 -6.28 1.42
CA ILE A 176 -11.19 -6.15 2.64
C ILE A 176 -11.92 -5.29 3.68
N VAL A 177 -12.47 -4.13 3.28
CA VAL A 177 -13.21 -3.24 4.19
C VAL A 177 -14.46 -3.95 4.77
N ASP A 178 -15.17 -4.74 3.97
CA ASP A 178 -16.30 -5.54 4.45
C ASP A 178 -15.89 -6.57 5.52
N ILE A 179 -14.77 -7.28 5.29
CA ILE A 179 -14.19 -8.17 6.30
C ILE A 179 -13.87 -7.40 7.58
N LEU A 180 -13.15 -6.28 7.48
CA LEU A 180 -12.74 -5.49 8.65
C LEU A 180 -13.92 -4.94 9.43
N SER A 181 -15.01 -4.57 8.76
CA SER A 181 -16.22 -4.07 9.42
C SER A 181 -16.85 -5.07 10.39
N ARG A 182 -16.63 -6.37 10.20
CA ARG A 182 -17.07 -7.44 11.09
C ARG A 182 -16.13 -7.68 12.28
N HIS A 183 -14.92 -7.12 12.23
CA HIS A 183 -13.85 -7.31 13.23
C HIS A 183 -13.50 -6.04 14.02
N THR A 184 -14.41 -5.06 14.11
CA THR A 184 -14.19 -3.71 14.68
C THR A 184 -13.67 -3.64 16.12
N GLY A 185 -13.42 -4.75 16.81
CA GLY A 185 -12.79 -4.81 18.13
C GLY A 185 -11.35 -5.34 18.14
N SER A 186 -10.82 -5.79 17.01
CA SER A 186 -9.58 -6.57 16.94
C SER A 186 -8.32 -5.76 16.65
N PHE A 187 -8.44 -4.52 16.12
CA PHE A 187 -7.26 -3.75 15.70
C PHE A 187 -6.85 -2.59 16.63
N HIS A 188 -7.57 -2.35 17.70
CA HIS A 188 -7.33 -1.23 18.63
C HIS A 188 -6.52 -1.63 19.88
N ARG A 189 -5.83 -2.78 19.86
CA ARG A 189 -4.99 -3.22 20.97
C ARG A 189 -3.52 -2.99 20.74
#